data_0cf061c438216a74f3bcee35c6b559f6
#
_entry.id   0cf061c438216a74f3bcee35c6b559f6
#
_cell.length_a   1.000
_cell.length_b   1.000
_cell.length_c   1.000
_cell.angle_alpha   90.00
_cell.angle_beta   90.00
_cell.angle_gamma   90.00
#
_symmetry.space_group_name_H-M   'P 1'
#
loop_
_entity.id
_entity.type
_entity.pdbx_description
1 polymer ?
#
loop_
_entity_poly.entity_id
_entity_poly.type
_entity_poly.pdbx_seq_one_letter_code
_entity_poly.pdbx_strand_id
1 'polypeptide(L)'
;RTPHVWAIINGEEKAGITLHEISIGCDTGAIIEQLEITISPEMTGAELLKLYSDYYSKLVDKFFQQLTDSSVIKKTQDESKATYFGKRTPDLGQINWNWSRFRIVNWIRAQSNPYPGAFSYIDNIKITIDKVKVSDKGFDYRMPNGMILSENPIMVKCPDGVMQILTIRNYQSIKSIKANKVFNI
;
A
#
# COMPACT_ATOMS: atom_id res chain seq x y z
N ARG A 1 -11.15 6.72 -3.78
CA ARG A 1 -9.93 7.49 -4.07
C ARG A 1 -8.68 6.68 -3.77
N THR A 2 -7.56 6.96 -4.47
CA THR A 2 -6.27 6.25 -4.30
C THR A 2 -6.36 4.73 -4.46
N PRO A 3 -6.93 4.20 -5.56
CA PRO A 3 -7.13 2.75 -5.74
C PRO A 3 -5.82 1.96 -5.70
N HIS A 4 -4.73 2.51 -6.23
CA HIS A 4 -3.40 1.91 -6.18
C HIS A 4 -2.88 1.67 -4.75
N VAL A 5 -3.15 2.59 -3.81
CA VAL A 5 -2.78 2.42 -2.39
C VAL A 5 -3.59 1.29 -1.76
N TRP A 6 -4.90 1.23 -2.05
CA TRP A 6 -5.76 0.17 -1.54
C TRP A 6 -5.43 -1.21 -2.10
N ALA A 7 -5.08 -1.29 -3.39
CA ALA A 7 -4.64 -2.55 -4.00
C ALA A 7 -3.44 -3.14 -3.24
N ILE A 8 -2.43 -2.32 -2.95
CA ILE A 8 -1.25 -2.78 -2.19
C ILE A 8 -1.61 -3.12 -0.73
N ILE A 9 -2.41 -2.29 -0.05
CA ILE A 9 -2.84 -2.55 1.34
C ILE A 9 -3.54 -3.90 1.45
N ASN A 10 -4.38 -4.22 0.48
CA ASN A 10 -5.15 -5.47 0.47
C ASN A 10 -4.31 -6.68 0.02
N GLY A 11 -3.08 -6.46 -0.46
CA GLY A 11 -2.21 -7.53 -0.94
C GLY A 11 -2.61 -8.08 -2.30
N GLU A 12 -3.27 -7.25 -3.13
CA GLU A 12 -3.61 -7.64 -4.49
C GLU A 12 -2.34 -7.90 -5.31
N GLU A 13 -2.35 -8.95 -6.10
CA GLU A 13 -1.24 -9.27 -7.01
C GLU A 13 -1.33 -8.50 -8.33
N LYS A 14 -2.49 -7.94 -8.61
CA LYS A 14 -2.80 -7.23 -9.85
C LYS A 14 -3.59 -5.97 -9.58
N ALA A 15 -3.33 -4.97 -10.40
CA ALA A 15 -4.11 -3.75 -10.49
C ALA A 15 -4.31 -3.42 -11.98
N GLY A 16 -4.97 -2.32 -12.28
CA GLY A 16 -5.13 -1.94 -13.67
C GLY A 16 -5.66 -0.53 -13.85
N ILE A 17 -5.72 -0.14 -15.10
CA ILE A 17 -6.37 1.07 -15.57
C ILE A 17 -7.41 0.71 -16.61
N THR A 18 -8.51 1.43 -16.61
CA THR A 18 -9.65 1.15 -17.47
C THR A 18 -10.06 2.42 -18.22
N LEU A 19 -10.22 2.30 -19.53
CA LEU A 19 -10.91 3.27 -20.35
C LEU A 19 -12.37 2.80 -20.49
N HIS A 20 -13.30 3.64 -20.10
CA HIS A 20 -14.73 3.35 -20.16
C HIS A 20 -15.53 4.55 -20.68
N GLU A 21 -16.74 4.33 -21.10
CA GLU A 21 -17.65 5.41 -21.50
C GLU A 21 -18.07 6.25 -20.28
N ILE A 22 -18.37 7.51 -20.52
CA ILE A 22 -19.01 8.34 -19.51
C ILE A 22 -20.49 7.96 -19.46
N SER A 23 -20.99 7.67 -18.27
CA SER A 23 -22.39 7.39 -17.99
C SER A 23 -22.92 8.28 -16.85
N ILE A 24 -24.20 8.17 -16.53
CA ILE A 24 -24.81 8.95 -15.43
C ILE A 24 -24.22 8.53 -14.07
N GLY A 25 -23.91 7.26 -13.89
CA GLY A 25 -23.24 6.75 -12.68
C GLY A 25 -21.74 7.01 -12.68
N CYS A 26 -21.15 7.11 -11.49
CA CYS A 26 -19.71 7.27 -11.35
C CYS A 26 -19.01 5.97 -11.75
N ASP A 27 -18.15 6.03 -12.78
CA ASP A 27 -17.31 4.93 -13.27
C ASP A 27 -18.09 3.67 -13.73
N THR A 28 -19.39 3.80 -14.10
CA THR A 28 -20.29 2.69 -14.46
C THR A 28 -20.45 2.46 -15.97
N GLY A 29 -19.81 3.29 -16.80
CA GLY A 29 -19.89 3.16 -18.26
C GLY A 29 -19.27 1.87 -18.80
N ALA A 30 -19.65 1.47 -20.00
CA ALA A 30 -19.11 0.28 -20.63
C ALA A 30 -17.59 0.35 -20.83
N ILE A 31 -16.88 -0.69 -20.48
CA ILE A 31 -15.43 -0.80 -20.66
C ILE A 31 -15.11 -0.86 -22.16
N ILE A 32 -14.22 0.00 -22.60
CA ILE A 32 -13.68 0.05 -23.96
C ILE A 32 -12.36 -0.72 -24.01
N GLU A 33 -11.47 -0.43 -23.05
CA GLU A 33 -10.16 -1.07 -22.96
C GLU A 33 -9.70 -1.14 -21.51
N GLN A 34 -8.94 -2.17 -21.18
CA GLN A 34 -8.41 -2.38 -19.83
C GLN A 34 -6.99 -2.95 -19.91
N LEU A 35 -6.08 -2.37 -19.15
CA LEU A 35 -4.71 -2.86 -19.03
C LEU A 35 -4.46 -3.32 -17.60
N GLU A 36 -3.96 -4.54 -17.48
CA GLU A 36 -3.57 -5.15 -16.21
C GLU A 36 -2.11 -4.83 -15.89
N ILE A 37 -1.81 -4.60 -14.63
CA ILE A 37 -0.48 -4.32 -14.10
C ILE A 37 -0.22 -5.28 -12.94
N THR A 38 0.83 -6.07 -13.03
CA THR A 38 1.26 -6.95 -11.93
C THR A 38 1.90 -6.12 -10.82
N ILE A 39 1.48 -6.36 -9.59
CA ILE A 39 2.03 -5.73 -8.38
C ILE A 39 3.09 -6.67 -7.79
N SER A 40 4.36 -6.29 -7.89
CA SER A 40 5.43 -7.07 -7.27
C SER A 40 5.39 -6.96 -5.73
N PRO A 41 5.95 -7.95 -5.00
CA PRO A 41 5.96 -7.93 -3.53
C PRO A 41 6.62 -6.69 -2.92
N GLU A 42 7.57 -6.09 -3.61
CA GLU A 42 8.32 -4.91 -3.13
C GLU A 42 7.76 -3.58 -3.63
N MET A 43 6.81 -3.60 -4.57
CA MET A 43 6.28 -2.40 -5.22
C MET A 43 5.60 -1.48 -4.20
N THR A 44 5.95 -0.21 -4.23
CA THR A 44 5.35 0.85 -3.42
C THR A 44 4.12 1.46 -4.09
N GLY A 45 3.31 2.19 -3.32
CA GLY A 45 2.18 2.92 -3.89
C GLY A 45 2.59 3.97 -4.93
N ALA A 46 3.73 4.63 -4.74
CA ALA A 46 4.25 5.61 -5.69
C ALA A 46 4.70 4.97 -7.00
N GLU A 47 5.36 3.82 -6.94
CA GLU A 47 5.78 3.08 -8.14
C GLU A 47 4.57 2.57 -8.94
N LEU A 48 3.55 2.06 -8.25
CA LEU A 48 2.32 1.63 -8.93
C LEU A 48 1.59 2.82 -9.59
N LEU A 49 1.53 3.99 -8.91
CA LEU A 49 0.96 5.20 -9.51
C LEU A 49 1.75 5.67 -10.73
N LYS A 50 3.09 5.57 -10.70
CA LYS A 50 3.93 5.87 -11.85
C LYS A 50 3.63 4.94 -13.03
N LEU A 51 3.50 3.63 -12.77
CA LEU A 51 3.11 2.67 -13.80
C LEU A 51 1.74 3.00 -14.41
N TYR A 52 0.77 3.42 -13.61
CA TYR A 52 -0.51 3.90 -14.14
C TYR A 52 -0.30 5.05 -15.13
N SER A 53 0.52 6.05 -14.77
CA SER A 53 0.82 7.18 -15.67
C SER A 53 1.48 6.74 -16.97
N ASP A 54 2.43 5.79 -16.90
CA ASP A 54 3.13 5.27 -18.07
C ASP A 54 2.21 4.42 -18.98
N TYR A 55 1.17 3.81 -18.42
CA TYR A 55 0.22 2.97 -19.15
C TYR A 55 -0.96 3.77 -19.72
N TYR A 56 -1.28 4.96 -19.20
CA TYR A 56 -2.36 5.79 -19.74
C TYR A 56 -2.14 6.13 -21.20
N SER A 57 -0.93 6.53 -21.62
CA SER A 57 -0.61 6.83 -23.01
C SER A 57 -0.85 5.62 -23.92
N LYS A 58 -0.37 4.46 -23.50
CA LYS A 58 -0.56 3.19 -24.26
C LYS A 58 -2.04 2.84 -24.42
N LEU A 59 -2.83 3.05 -23.38
CA LEU A 59 -4.28 2.79 -23.38
C LEU A 59 -4.98 3.71 -24.39
N VAL A 60 -4.61 4.99 -24.38
CA VAL A 60 -5.17 6.00 -25.31
C VAL A 60 -4.75 5.73 -26.76
N ASP A 61 -3.48 5.42 -27.01
CA ASP A 61 -2.98 5.08 -28.33
C ASP A 61 -3.72 3.86 -28.91
N LYS A 62 -3.91 2.81 -28.10
CA LYS A 62 -4.67 1.63 -28.51
C LYS A 62 -6.11 1.96 -28.87
N PHE A 63 -6.75 2.82 -28.09
CA PHE A 63 -8.12 3.26 -28.36
C PHE A 63 -8.23 4.05 -29.66
N PHE A 64 -7.29 4.94 -29.96
CA PHE A 64 -7.28 5.67 -31.24
C PHE A 64 -7.10 4.73 -32.45
N GLN A 65 -6.28 3.70 -32.35
CA GLN A 65 -6.17 2.67 -33.36
C GLN A 65 -7.51 1.96 -33.58
N GLN A 66 -8.16 1.52 -32.50
CA GLN A 66 -9.47 0.86 -32.56
C GLN A 66 -10.55 1.76 -33.20
N LEU A 67 -10.52 3.08 -32.93
CA LEU A 67 -11.42 4.04 -33.57
C LEU A 67 -11.18 4.11 -35.08
N THR A 68 -9.91 4.18 -35.50
CA THR A 68 -9.52 4.25 -36.92
C THR A 68 -9.97 2.99 -37.66
N ASP A 69 -9.82 1.85 -37.06
CA ASP A 69 -10.14 0.55 -37.62
C ASP A 69 -11.63 0.17 -37.48
N SER A 70 -12.42 1.02 -36.87
CA SER A 70 -13.84 0.77 -36.50
C SER A 70 -14.01 -0.55 -35.71
N SER A 71 -13.03 -0.91 -34.90
CA SER A 71 -12.98 -2.16 -34.15
C SER A 71 -13.28 -2.01 -32.65
N VAL A 72 -13.81 -0.88 -32.20
CA VAL A 72 -14.14 -0.62 -30.80
C VAL A 72 -15.20 -1.60 -30.31
N ILE A 73 -14.83 -2.44 -29.33
CA ILE A 73 -15.75 -3.36 -28.66
C ILE A 73 -16.00 -2.83 -27.25
N LYS A 74 -17.29 -2.73 -26.89
CA LYS A 74 -17.71 -2.27 -25.57
C LYS A 74 -18.20 -3.43 -24.72
N LYS A 75 -17.74 -3.51 -23.47
CA LYS A 75 -18.15 -4.54 -22.51
C LYS A 75 -18.88 -3.91 -21.34
N THR A 76 -20.11 -4.32 -21.09
CA THR A 76 -20.87 -3.89 -19.91
C THR A 76 -20.16 -4.32 -18.63
N GLN A 77 -20.11 -3.42 -17.63
CA GLN A 77 -19.57 -3.74 -16.33
C GLN A 77 -20.54 -4.62 -15.53
N ASP A 78 -19.99 -5.47 -14.68
CA ASP A 78 -20.74 -6.30 -13.74
C ASP A 78 -20.73 -5.64 -12.36
N GLU A 79 -21.77 -4.90 -12.04
CA GLU A 79 -21.89 -4.16 -10.78
C GLU A 79 -21.81 -5.08 -9.54
N SER A 80 -22.12 -6.37 -9.67
CA SER A 80 -21.98 -7.30 -8.54
C SER A 80 -20.53 -7.51 -8.09
N LYS A 81 -19.56 -7.14 -8.94
CA LYS A 81 -18.12 -7.20 -8.68
C LYS A 81 -17.52 -5.87 -8.26
N ALA A 82 -18.33 -4.81 -8.17
CA ALA A 82 -17.85 -3.50 -7.77
C ALA A 82 -17.35 -3.52 -6.31
N THR A 83 -16.20 -2.87 -6.07
CA THR A 83 -15.63 -2.72 -4.74
C THR A 83 -15.46 -1.26 -4.39
N TYR A 84 -15.75 -0.90 -3.14
CA TYR A 84 -15.71 0.48 -2.68
C TYR A 84 -14.79 0.63 -1.48
N PHE A 85 -13.90 1.61 -1.52
CA PHE A 85 -12.96 1.89 -0.44
C PHE A 85 -13.07 3.35 0.01
N GLY A 86 -12.93 3.54 1.32
CA GLY A 86 -12.99 4.87 1.93
C GLY A 86 -11.86 5.79 1.48
N LYS A 87 -12.09 7.10 1.66
CA LYS A 87 -11.05 8.11 1.48
C LYS A 87 -9.96 7.90 2.55
N ARG A 88 -8.70 7.92 2.14
CA ARG A 88 -7.57 7.91 3.06
C ARG A 88 -7.18 9.32 3.47
N THR A 89 -6.89 9.49 4.75
CA THR A 89 -6.30 10.70 5.33
C THR A 89 -4.97 10.34 6.02
N PRO A 90 -4.08 11.30 6.28
CA PRO A 90 -2.81 11.04 6.96
C PRO A 90 -2.96 10.33 8.31
N ASP A 91 -4.04 10.62 9.05
CA ASP A 91 -4.30 10.05 10.38
C ASP A 91 -4.55 8.54 10.32
N LEU A 92 -5.08 8.06 9.20
CA LEU A 92 -5.29 6.63 8.95
C LEU A 92 -4.00 5.86 8.67
N GLY A 93 -2.84 6.51 8.74
CA GLY A 93 -1.54 5.88 8.52
C GLY A 93 -0.99 5.12 9.73
N GLN A 94 -1.65 5.15 10.89
CA GLN A 94 -1.16 4.48 12.09
C GLN A 94 -1.03 2.97 11.88
N ILE A 95 0.10 2.41 12.33
CA ILE A 95 0.37 0.97 12.27
C ILE A 95 -0.27 0.30 13.49
N ASN A 96 -1.05 -0.73 13.23
CA ASN A 96 -1.50 -1.63 14.29
C ASN A 96 -0.56 -2.85 14.35
N TRP A 97 0.26 -2.91 15.37
CA TRP A 97 1.24 -3.99 15.57
C TRP A 97 0.62 -5.35 15.88
N ASN A 98 -0.71 -5.43 16.06
CA ASN A 98 -1.44 -6.70 16.17
C ASN A 98 -1.79 -7.32 14.79
N TRP A 99 -1.48 -6.65 13.70
CA TRP A 99 -1.63 -7.25 12.39
C TRP A 99 -0.49 -8.23 12.09
N SER A 100 -0.73 -9.14 11.14
CA SER A 100 0.33 -9.99 10.59
C SER A 100 1.44 -9.15 9.95
N ARG A 101 2.64 -9.70 9.92
CA ARG A 101 3.79 -9.05 9.27
C ARG A 101 3.51 -8.71 7.81
N PHE A 102 2.83 -9.59 7.08
CA PHE A 102 2.43 -9.36 5.69
C PHE A 102 1.56 -8.08 5.56
N ARG A 103 0.55 -7.95 6.43
CA ARG A 103 -0.33 -6.76 6.42
C ARG A 103 0.43 -5.49 6.78
N ILE A 104 1.34 -5.54 7.73
CA ILE A 104 2.17 -4.39 8.14
C ILE A 104 3.11 -3.98 7.00
N VAL A 105 3.76 -4.93 6.31
CA VAL A 105 4.60 -4.65 5.14
C VAL A 105 3.79 -3.92 4.07
N ASN A 106 2.62 -4.47 3.70
CA ASN A 106 1.75 -3.86 2.70
C ASN A 106 1.27 -2.47 3.12
N TRP A 107 0.90 -2.31 4.40
CA TRP A 107 0.48 -1.03 4.94
C TRP A 107 1.55 0.04 4.80
N ILE A 108 2.80 -0.29 5.13
CA ILE A 108 3.93 0.63 5.06
C ILE A 108 4.30 0.94 3.60
N ARG A 109 4.51 -0.08 2.75
CA ARG A 109 4.93 0.13 1.37
C ARG A 109 3.89 0.85 0.50
N ALA A 110 2.59 0.67 0.79
CA ALA A 110 1.52 1.33 0.07
C ALA A 110 1.52 2.86 0.23
N GLN A 111 2.01 3.37 1.36
CA GLN A 111 1.94 4.78 1.71
C GLN A 111 3.29 5.39 2.13
N SER A 112 4.41 4.73 1.76
CA SER A 112 5.75 5.28 1.92
C SER A 112 5.94 6.56 1.10
N ASN A 113 7.09 7.23 1.27
CA ASN A 113 7.37 8.47 0.54
C ASN A 113 7.01 8.34 -0.97
N PRO A 114 6.31 9.32 -1.58
CA PRO A 114 6.00 10.69 -1.15
C PRO A 114 4.67 10.85 -0.35
N TYR A 115 3.96 9.78 -0.07
CA TYR A 115 2.74 9.85 0.76
C TYR A 115 3.07 10.22 2.22
N PRO A 116 2.06 10.58 3.04
CA PRO A 116 2.26 10.94 4.44
C PRO A 116 3.01 9.90 5.29
N GLY A 117 2.97 8.63 4.89
CA GLY A 117 3.68 7.53 5.51
C GLY A 117 2.88 6.78 6.58
N ALA A 118 3.29 5.53 6.80
CA ALA A 118 2.84 4.77 7.96
C ALA A 118 3.58 5.24 9.21
N PHE A 119 2.91 5.25 10.35
CA PHE A 119 3.51 5.73 11.59
C PHE A 119 3.03 4.97 12.82
N SER A 120 3.80 5.09 13.88
CA SER A 120 3.42 4.66 15.22
C SER A 120 3.97 5.67 16.25
N TYR A 121 3.71 5.46 17.53
CA TYR A 121 4.18 6.34 18.59
C TYR A 121 5.01 5.57 19.61
N ILE A 122 6.02 6.24 20.17
CA ILE A 122 6.75 5.83 21.39
C ILE A 122 6.81 7.06 22.29
N ASP A 123 6.30 6.94 23.52
CA ASP A 123 6.28 8.06 24.48
C ASP A 123 5.69 9.36 23.87
N ASN A 124 4.59 9.24 23.10
CA ASN A 124 3.94 10.32 22.36
C ASN A 124 4.77 10.94 21.21
N ILE A 125 5.93 10.38 20.90
CA ILE A 125 6.75 10.82 19.77
C ILE A 125 6.33 10.01 18.53
N LYS A 126 5.88 10.72 17.48
CA LYS A 126 5.50 10.10 16.20
C LYS A 126 6.74 9.60 15.45
N ILE A 127 6.74 8.33 15.11
CA ILE A 127 7.79 7.66 14.32
C ILE A 127 7.18 7.28 12.96
N THR A 128 7.62 7.93 11.90
CA THR A 128 7.18 7.60 10.53
C THR A 128 8.12 6.57 9.92
N ILE A 129 7.56 5.45 9.47
CA ILE A 129 8.30 4.29 8.97
C ILE A 129 8.01 4.14 7.48
N ASP A 130 9.06 4.18 6.66
CA ASP A 130 8.95 4.10 5.20
C ASP A 130 9.31 2.72 4.64
N LYS A 131 10.15 1.94 5.35
CA LYS A 131 10.56 0.63 4.88
C LYS A 131 10.82 -0.34 6.02
N VAL A 132 10.33 -1.56 5.84
CA VAL A 132 10.52 -2.69 6.76
C VAL A 132 10.82 -3.95 5.97
N LYS A 133 11.36 -4.96 6.64
CA LYS A 133 11.43 -6.33 6.12
C LYS A 133 11.09 -7.34 7.20
N VAL A 134 10.64 -8.50 6.78
CA VAL A 134 10.47 -9.67 7.66
C VAL A 134 11.83 -10.15 8.14
N SER A 135 11.91 -10.61 9.38
CA SER A 135 13.11 -11.18 10.00
C SER A 135 12.82 -12.58 10.53
N ASP A 136 13.80 -13.46 10.40
CA ASP A 136 13.76 -14.82 10.95
C ASP A 136 14.25 -14.88 12.42
N LYS A 137 14.48 -13.73 13.05
CA LYS A 137 14.85 -13.64 14.47
C LYS A 137 13.78 -14.30 15.32
N GLY A 138 14.19 -15.16 16.24
CA GLY A 138 13.31 -15.74 17.25
C GLY A 138 12.74 -14.67 18.19
N PHE A 139 11.58 -14.96 18.76
CA PHE A 139 10.88 -14.09 19.71
C PHE A 139 10.15 -14.92 20.78
N ASP A 140 9.91 -14.31 21.93
CA ASP A 140 9.01 -14.89 22.95
C ASP A 140 7.56 -14.41 22.64
N TYR A 141 6.66 -15.37 22.41
CA TYR A 141 5.27 -15.10 22.08
C TYR A 141 4.53 -14.31 23.18
N ARG A 142 5.02 -14.40 24.44
CA ARG A 142 4.45 -13.67 25.60
C ARG A 142 4.75 -12.17 25.58
N MET A 143 5.79 -11.76 24.83
CA MET A 143 6.10 -10.33 24.69
C MET A 143 4.98 -9.61 23.93
N PRO A 144 4.65 -8.37 24.32
CA PRO A 144 3.61 -7.59 23.62
C PRO A 144 3.99 -7.31 22.18
N ASN A 145 3.00 -7.27 21.29
CA ASN A 145 3.19 -6.84 19.91
C ASN A 145 3.59 -5.36 19.89
N GLY A 146 4.45 -4.98 18.94
CA GLY A 146 5.03 -3.65 18.89
C GLY A 146 6.25 -3.47 19.81
N MET A 147 6.65 -4.47 20.57
CA MET A 147 7.83 -4.40 21.43
C MET A 147 9.12 -4.35 20.60
N ILE A 148 9.99 -3.43 20.96
CA ILE A 148 11.32 -3.27 20.35
C ILE A 148 12.27 -4.28 21.01
N LEU A 149 12.72 -5.23 20.20
CA LEU A 149 13.61 -6.32 20.67
C LEU A 149 15.09 -5.96 20.58
N SER A 150 15.46 -5.01 19.74
CA SER A 150 16.82 -4.47 19.62
C SER A 150 16.80 -3.11 18.91
N GLU A 151 17.85 -2.31 19.14
CA GLU A 151 18.00 -0.95 18.60
C GLU A 151 18.86 -0.93 17.33
N ASN A 152 19.76 -1.89 17.19
CA ASN A 152 20.66 -1.99 16.03
C ASN A 152 20.92 -3.47 15.66
N PRO A 153 20.29 -3.96 14.59
CA PRO A 153 19.21 -3.33 13.83
C PRO A 153 17.92 -3.19 14.67
N ILE A 154 17.05 -2.25 14.30
CA ILE A 154 15.77 -2.06 14.99
C ILE A 154 14.86 -3.23 14.65
N MET A 155 14.54 -4.03 15.65
CA MET A 155 13.68 -5.20 15.54
C MET A 155 12.42 -5.04 16.36
N VAL A 156 11.27 -5.34 15.79
CA VAL A 156 9.96 -5.19 16.41
C VAL A 156 9.19 -6.50 16.37
N LYS A 157 8.62 -6.90 17.50
CA LYS A 157 7.80 -8.11 17.65
C LYS A 157 6.41 -7.88 17.05
N CYS A 158 5.96 -8.83 16.25
CA CYS A 158 4.61 -8.93 15.69
C CYS A 158 3.96 -10.26 16.12
N PRO A 159 2.64 -10.45 15.91
CA PRO A 159 1.96 -11.71 16.32
C PRO A 159 2.60 -12.97 15.74
N ASP A 160 3.05 -12.91 14.49
CA ASP A 160 3.54 -14.01 13.67
C ASP A 160 5.05 -13.97 13.45
N GLY A 161 5.80 -13.16 14.20
CA GLY A 161 7.26 -13.11 14.09
C GLY A 161 7.86 -11.74 14.39
N VAL A 162 8.99 -11.45 13.78
CA VAL A 162 9.76 -10.23 13.99
C VAL A 162 9.90 -9.46 12.67
N MET A 163 9.84 -8.15 12.75
CA MET A 163 10.12 -7.25 11.63
C MET A 163 11.35 -6.40 11.93
N GLN A 164 12.14 -6.17 10.90
CA GLN A 164 13.21 -5.18 10.94
C GLN A 164 12.72 -3.86 10.31
N ILE A 165 12.86 -2.76 11.05
CA ILE A 165 12.70 -1.41 10.47
C ILE A 165 13.98 -1.04 9.73
N LEU A 166 13.84 -0.68 8.45
CA LEU A 166 14.95 -0.31 7.58
C LEU A 166 15.08 1.19 7.41
N THR A 167 13.95 1.90 7.34
CA THR A 167 13.94 3.35 7.07
C THR A 167 12.91 4.06 7.92
N ILE A 168 13.36 5.06 8.63
CA ILE A 168 12.55 6.01 9.41
C ILE A 168 12.74 7.39 8.78
N ARG A 169 11.63 8.08 8.51
CA ARG A 169 11.64 9.37 7.81
C ARG A 169 12.19 10.51 8.68
N ASN A 170 11.80 10.55 9.92
CA ASN A 170 12.21 11.58 10.90
C ASN A 170 13.34 11.08 11.79
N TYR A 171 14.56 11.22 11.32
CA TYR A 171 15.77 10.70 11.97
C TYR A 171 15.92 11.12 13.45
N GLN A 172 15.48 12.32 13.82
CA GLN A 172 15.56 12.80 15.22
C GLN A 172 14.76 11.90 16.19
N SER A 173 13.72 11.24 15.70
CA SER A 173 12.87 10.33 16.49
C SER A 173 13.56 9.00 16.82
N ILE A 174 14.66 8.64 16.15
CA ILE A 174 15.39 7.38 16.39
C ILE A 174 15.88 7.28 17.83
N LYS A 175 16.24 8.41 18.45
CA LYS A 175 16.68 8.44 19.84
C LYS A 175 15.63 7.91 20.84
N SER A 176 14.37 7.97 20.49
CA SER A 176 13.25 7.45 21.31
C SER A 176 13.06 5.95 21.20
N ILE A 177 13.67 5.32 20.18
CA ILE A 177 13.59 3.88 19.94
C ILE A 177 14.59 3.20 20.87
N LYS A 178 14.06 2.57 21.91
CA LYS A 178 14.84 1.85 22.91
C LYS A 178 14.32 0.42 23.05
N ALA A 179 15.25 -0.52 23.26
CA ALA A 179 14.88 -1.90 23.57
C ALA A 179 13.92 -1.96 24.76
N ASN A 180 12.99 -2.89 24.73
CA ASN A 180 11.92 -3.10 25.69
C ASN A 180 10.82 -2.01 25.74
N LYS A 181 10.91 -0.92 24.98
CA LYS A 181 9.76 -0.06 24.72
C LYS A 181 8.80 -0.70 23.74
N VAL A 182 7.54 -0.26 23.81
CA VAL A 182 6.47 -0.77 22.95
C VAL A 182 5.91 0.38 22.13
N PHE A 183 5.75 0.16 20.82
CA PHE A 183 5.01 1.08 19.97
C PHE A 183 3.53 1.08 20.39
N ASN A 184 2.94 2.25 20.50
CA ASN A 184 1.52 2.40 20.80
C ASN A 184 0.68 1.84 19.63
N ILE A 185 -0.35 1.10 19.99
CA ILE A 185 -1.31 0.47 19.07
C ILE A 185 -2.45 1.43 18.79
#